data_487d221a1904f55a1115453a80eaef9d
#
_entry.id   487d221a1904f55a1115453a80eaef9d
#
_cell.length_a   1.000
_cell.length_b   1.000
_cell.length_c   1.000
_cell.angle_alpha   90.00
_cell.angle_beta   90.00
_cell.angle_gamma   90.00
#
_symmetry.space_group_name_H-M   'P 1'
#
loop_
_entity.id
_entity.type
_entity.pdbx_description
1 polymer ?
#
loop_
_entity_poly.entity_id
_entity_poly.type
_entity_poly.pdbx_seq_one_letter_code
_entity_poly.pdbx_strand_id
1 'polypeptide(L)'
;MEMTSKERILAAMNLQRPDRVPLMCQFSIGCMMEQLHPDPVAFWYDQQTFADGLIELRERFRFDGILVSLHGHSDDWKRDLLSREELGEGSVRLEYPDRTELHCWQDLPVVTFRSPR
;
A
#
# COMPACT_ATOMS: atom_id res chain seq x y z
N MET A 1 8.52 27.65 -18.48
CA MET A 1 9.15 27.22 -17.23
C MET A 1 8.40 26.02 -16.68
N GLU A 2 9.13 24.99 -16.40
CA GLU A 2 8.52 23.77 -15.88
C GLU A 2 8.27 23.90 -14.37
N MET A 3 7.02 23.63 -13.96
CA MET A 3 6.63 23.65 -12.56
C MET A 3 6.99 22.32 -11.89
N THR A 4 7.26 22.36 -10.59
CA THR A 4 7.30 21.13 -9.79
C THR A 4 5.87 20.56 -9.65
N SER A 5 5.76 19.29 -9.28
CA SER A 5 4.45 18.68 -9.04
C SER A 5 3.63 19.45 -8.00
N LYS A 6 4.26 19.88 -6.91
CA LYS A 6 3.62 20.68 -5.87
C LYS A 6 3.11 22.02 -6.39
N GLU A 7 3.95 22.75 -7.12
CA GLU A 7 3.58 24.04 -7.73
C GLU A 7 2.41 23.87 -8.69
N ARG A 8 2.44 22.82 -9.51
CA ARG A 8 1.40 22.53 -10.49
C ARG A 8 0.06 22.25 -9.83
N ILE A 9 0.05 21.42 -8.78
CA ILE A 9 -1.17 21.12 -8.04
C ILE A 9 -1.71 22.37 -7.34
N LEU A 10 -0.83 23.12 -6.67
CA LEU A 10 -1.25 24.36 -5.98
C LEU A 10 -1.81 25.40 -6.95
N ALA A 11 -1.20 25.56 -8.12
CA ALA A 11 -1.73 26.46 -9.14
C ALA A 11 -3.14 26.06 -9.55
N ALA A 12 -3.37 24.80 -9.84
CA ALA A 12 -4.68 24.30 -10.21
C ALA A 12 -5.72 24.48 -9.09
N MET A 13 -5.33 24.21 -7.85
CA MET A 13 -6.24 24.39 -6.71
C MET A 13 -6.58 25.85 -6.45
N ASN A 14 -5.69 26.78 -6.80
CA ASN A 14 -5.92 28.22 -6.70
C ASN A 14 -6.55 28.83 -7.96
N LEU A 15 -7.07 28.00 -8.84
CA LEU A 15 -7.71 28.42 -10.11
C LEU A 15 -6.77 29.20 -11.02
N GLN A 16 -5.47 28.93 -10.92
CA GLN A 16 -4.44 29.48 -11.78
C GLN A 16 -4.06 28.41 -12.81
N ARG A 17 -3.56 28.88 -13.96
CA ARG A 17 -3.18 27.95 -15.03
C ARG A 17 -1.80 27.33 -14.76
N PRO A 18 -1.72 26.01 -14.54
CA PRO A 18 -0.43 25.33 -14.44
C PRO A 18 0.22 25.14 -15.82
N ASP A 19 1.49 24.72 -15.86
CA ASP A 19 2.20 24.43 -17.10
C ASP A 19 1.58 23.26 -17.89
N ARG A 20 0.97 22.31 -17.20
CA ARG A 20 0.16 21.23 -17.74
C ARG A 20 -0.87 20.80 -16.72
N VAL A 21 -1.86 20.04 -17.14
CA VAL A 21 -2.88 19.52 -16.22
C VAL A 21 -2.23 18.61 -15.20
N PRO A 22 -2.37 18.89 -13.89
CA PRO A 22 -1.84 18.00 -12.87
C PRO A 22 -2.59 16.67 -12.84
N LEU A 23 -1.83 15.60 -12.61
CA LEU A 23 -2.36 14.25 -12.55
C LEU A 23 -2.26 13.74 -11.11
N MET A 24 -3.43 13.55 -10.50
CA MET A 24 -3.54 12.89 -9.19
C MET A 24 -3.94 11.44 -9.41
N CYS A 25 -3.29 10.54 -8.69
CA CYS A 25 -3.57 9.12 -8.86
C CYS A 25 -3.99 8.48 -7.53
N GLN A 26 -4.99 7.62 -7.62
CA GLN A 26 -5.41 6.76 -6.52
C GLN A 26 -5.29 5.31 -6.99
N PHE A 27 -4.43 4.56 -6.32
CA PHE A 27 -4.29 3.13 -6.57
C PHE A 27 -5.02 2.32 -5.50
N SER A 28 -5.64 1.23 -5.91
CA SER A 28 -6.06 0.20 -4.95
C SER A 28 -4.81 -0.53 -4.44
N ILE A 29 -4.90 -1.07 -3.24
CA ILE A 29 -3.79 -1.83 -2.66
C ILE A 29 -3.44 -3.04 -3.53
N GLY A 30 -4.44 -3.72 -4.07
CA GLY A 30 -4.20 -4.85 -4.98
C GLY A 30 -3.42 -4.45 -6.22
N CYS A 31 -3.77 -3.31 -6.83
CA CYS A 31 -3.03 -2.81 -7.98
C CYS A 31 -1.59 -2.46 -7.62
N MET A 32 -1.38 -1.82 -6.46
CA MET A 32 -0.04 -1.49 -5.98
C MET A 32 0.79 -2.75 -5.74
N MET A 33 0.23 -3.75 -5.09
CA MET A 33 0.91 -5.02 -4.83
C MET A 33 1.32 -5.72 -6.12
N GLU A 34 0.45 -5.72 -7.11
CA GLU A 34 0.74 -6.36 -8.40
C GLU A 34 1.85 -5.63 -9.16
N GLN A 35 1.89 -4.30 -9.07
CA GLN A 35 2.94 -3.51 -9.71
C GLN A 35 4.28 -3.60 -9.00
N LEU A 36 4.30 -3.69 -7.67
CA LEU A 36 5.50 -3.60 -6.86
C LEU A 36 6.07 -4.96 -6.45
N HIS A 37 5.23 -5.97 -6.33
CA HIS A 37 5.57 -7.29 -5.78
C HIS A 37 6.33 -7.19 -4.44
N PRO A 38 5.82 -6.42 -3.47
CA PRO A 38 6.47 -6.27 -2.17
C PRO A 38 6.22 -7.50 -1.30
N ASP A 39 6.85 -7.52 -0.12
CA ASP A 39 6.40 -8.45 0.93
C ASP A 39 4.93 -8.11 1.26
N PRO A 40 3.97 -9.03 1.03
CA PRO A 40 2.55 -8.71 1.16
C PRO A 40 2.12 -8.38 2.60
N VAL A 41 2.80 -8.94 3.59
CA VAL A 41 2.55 -8.63 4.99
C VAL A 41 3.08 -7.24 5.35
N ALA A 42 4.33 -6.97 4.98
CA ALA A 42 4.95 -5.68 5.26
C ALA A 42 4.22 -4.54 4.56
N PHE A 43 3.83 -4.72 3.30
CA PHE A 43 3.10 -3.70 2.55
C PHE A 43 1.73 -3.40 3.19
N TRP A 44 1.09 -4.42 3.76
CA TRP A 44 -0.20 -4.24 4.42
C TRP A 44 -0.08 -3.56 5.78
N TYR A 45 0.94 -3.88 6.57
CA TYR A 45 1.04 -3.44 7.96
C TYR A 45 2.12 -2.41 8.25
N ASP A 46 3.21 -2.39 7.49
CA ASP A 46 4.35 -1.53 7.79
C ASP A 46 4.26 -0.19 7.06
N GLN A 47 4.28 0.90 7.84
CA GLN A 47 4.20 2.26 7.30
C GLN A 47 5.30 2.58 6.30
N GLN A 48 6.53 2.20 6.62
CA GLN A 48 7.67 2.54 5.76
C GLN A 48 7.60 1.78 4.43
N THR A 49 7.28 0.50 4.45
CA THR A 49 7.12 -0.30 3.24
C THR A 49 6.03 0.27 2.34
N PHE A 50 4.91 0.67 2.94
CA PHE A 50 3.81 1.28 2.20
C PHE A 50 4.21 2.62 1.59
N ALA A 51 4.86 3.50 2.37
CA ALA A 51 5.31 4.80 1.90
C ALA A 51 6.34 4.67 0.77
N ASP A 52 7.31 3.78 0.92
CA ASP A 52 8.32 3.52 -0.11
C ASP A 52 7.68 3.01 -1.40
N GLY A 53 6.67 2.17 -1.29
CA GLY A 53 5.91 1.68 -2.44
C GLY A 53 5.19 2.81 -3.17
N LEU A 54 4.54 3.72 -2.46
CA LEU A 54 3.90 4.89 -3.05
C LEU A 54 4.90 5.78 -3.78
N ILE A 55 6.07 6.02 -3.18
CA ILE A 55 7.12 6.83 -3.78
C ILE A 55 7.64 6.15 -5.06
N GLU A 56 7.87 4.85 -5.02
CA GLU A 56 8.31 4.11 -6.20
C GLU A 56 7.31 4.19 -7.35
N LEU A 57 6.02 4.06 -7.07
CA LEU A 57 4.98 4.19 -8.09
C LEU A 57 4.93 5.60 -8.67
N ARG A 58 5.07 6.61 -7.83
CA ARG A 58 5.15 8.00 -8.29
C ARG A 58 6.35 8.20 -9.22
N GLU A 59 7.51 7.70 -8.87
CA GLU A 59 8.71 7.81 -9.72
C GLU A 59 8.55 7.05 -11.04
N ARG A 60 7.89 5.89 -11.00
CA ARG A 60 7.67 5.05 -12.18
C ARG A 60 6.67 5.67 -13.16
N PHE A 61 5.55 6.19 -12.67
CA PHE A 61 4.48 6.72 -13.50
C PHE A 61 4.43 8.24 -13.61
N ARG A 62 5.23 8.94 -12.82
CA ARG A 62 5.44 10.40 -12.86
C ARG A 62 4.16 11.23 -12.75
N PHE A 63 3.20 10.82 -11.96
CA PHE A 63 2.06 11.66 -11.63
C PHE A 63 2.44 12.71 -10.55
N ASP A 64 1.62 13.76 -10.44
CA ASP A 64 1.92 14.92 -9.61
C ASP A 64 1.55 14.72 -8.15
N GLY A 65 0.54 13.92 -7.87
CA GLY A 65 0.12 13.63 -6.52
C GLY A 65 -0.47 12.24 -6.41
N ILE A 66 -0.50 11.72 -5.18
CA ILE A 66 -1.06 10.41 -4.90
C ILE A 66 -1.98 10.52 -3.69
N LEU A 67 -3.14 9.87 -3.78
CA LEU A 67 -4.04 9.75 -2.65
C LEU A 67 -3.58 8.61 -1.76
N VAL A 68 -3.29 8.93 -0.51
CA VAL A 68 -2.88 7.94 0.48
C VAL A 68 -4.13 7.34 1.09
N SER A 69 -4.31 6.03 0.95
CA SER A 69 -5.42 5.35 1.60
C SER A 69 -5.14 5.19 3.10
N LEU A 70 -6.21 5.37 3.88
CA LEU A 70 -6.12 5.33 5.33
C LEU A 70 -6.19 3.88 5.80
N HIS A 71 -5.05 3.30 6.03
CA HIS A 71 -4.94 2.00 6.70
C HIS A 71 -4.27 2.20 8.05
N GLY A 72 -4.75 1.48 9.03
CA GLY A 72 -4.06 1.42 10.32
C GLY A 72 -2.79 0.59 10.19
N HIS A 73 -1.71 1.23 9.84
CA HIS A 73 -0.41 0.58 9.81
C HIS A 73 0.18 0.62 11.22
N SER A 74 0.31 -0.54 11.84
CA SER A 74 0.78 -0.68 13.21
C SER A 74 1.61 -1.95 13.35
N ASP A 75 2.62 -1.91 14.23
CA ASP A 75 3.41 -3.09 14.55
C ASP A 75 2.64 -4.13 15.39
N ASP A 76 1.40 -3.83 15.77
CA ASP A 76 0.57 -4.74 16.56
C ASP A 76 0.34 -6.10 15.89
N TRP A 77 0.48 -6.18 14.57
CA TRP A 77 0.36 -7.44 13.85
C TRP A 77 1.40 -8.48 14.29
N LYS A 78 2.52 -8.04 14.86
CA LYS A 78 3.56 -8.94 15.39
C LYS A 78 3.21 -9.51 16.74
N ARG A 79 2.25 -8.90 17.45
CA ARG A 79 1.84 -9.35 18.78
C ARG A 79 1.16 -10.69 18.67
N ASP A 80 1.60 -11.63 19.49
CA ASP A 80 1.08 -12.99 19.57
C ASP A 80 1.24 -13.81 18.28
N LEU A 81 2.06 -13.35 17.32
CA LEU A 81 2.34 -14.09 16.11
C LEU A 81 3.07 -15.40 16.47
N LEU A 82 2.48 -16.53 16.08
CA LEU A 82 3.04 -17.86 16.35
C LEU A 82 4.02 -18.30 15.27
N SER A 83 3.67 -18.08 13.99
CA SER A 83 4.51 -18.49 12.88
C SER A 83 4.21 -17.70 11.61
N ARG A 84 5.19 -17.66 10.73
CA ARG A 84 5.07 -17.13 9.37
C ARG A 84 5.56 -18.19 8.40
N GLU A 85 4.75 -18.53 7.41
CA GLU A 85 5.06 -19.51 6.38
C GLU A 85 5.00 -18.89 5.01
N GLU A 86 6.09 -18.99 4.25
CA GLU A 86 6.14 -18.57 2.86
C GLU A 86 5.50 -19.67 1.99
N LEU A 87 4.44 -19.32 1.27
CA LEU A 87 3.72 -20.27 0.41
C LEU A 87 4.12 -20.19 -1.06
N GLY A 88 5.08 -19.30 -1.40
CA GLY A 88 5.53 -19.07 -2.77
C GLY A 88 4.70 -18.01 -3.50
N GLU A 89 5.25 -17.44 -4.56
CA GLU A 89 4.59 -16.46 -5.44
C GLU A 89 3.89 -15.31 -4.71
N GLY A 90 4.56 -14.77 -3.70
CA GLY A 90 4.03 -13.62 -2.96
C GLY A 90 2.90 -13.94 -2.00
N SER A 91 2.75 -15.20 -1.61
CA SER A 91 1.76 -15.61 -0.62
C SER A 91 2.42 -15.97 0.70
N VAL A 92 1.84 -15.50 1.79
CA VAL A 92 2.36 -15.70 3.15
C VAL A 92 1.20 -16.04 4.08
N ARG A 93 1.39 -17.06 4.91
CA ARG A 93 0.44 -17.41 5.97
C ARG A 93 0.99 -16.98 7.32
N LEU A 94 0.19 -16.26 8.07
CA LEU A 94 0.47 -15.91 9.47
C LEU A 94 -0.47 -16.70 10.39
N GLU A 95 0.11 -17.35 11.39
CA GLU A 95 -0.66 -18.08 12.41
C GLU A 95 -0.64 -17.32 13.71
N TYR A 96 -1.83 -17.14 14.29
CA TYR A 96 -2.06 -16.54 15.60
C TYR A 96 -2.87 -17.48 16.47
N PRO A 97 -2.91 -17.27 17.81
CA PRO A 97 -3.72 -18.13 18.68
C PRO A 97 -5.21 -18.13 18.33
N ASP A 98 -5.73 -17.00 17.83
CA ASP A 98 -7.17 -16.80 17.57
C ASP A 98 -7.54 -16.82 16.07
N ARG A 99 -6.57 -16.77 15.18
CA ARG A 99 -6.83 -16.64 13.74
C ARG A 99 -5.68 -17.09 12.88
N THR A 100 -5.98 -17.29 11.61
CA THR A 100 -5.00 -17.45 10.53
C THR A 100 -5.21 -16.31 9.55
N GLU A 101 -4.12 -15.68 9.07
CA GLU A 101 -4.16 -14.68 8.03
C GLU A 101 -3.40 -15.17 6.80
N LEU A 102 -4.02 -15.03 5.63
CA LEU A 102 -3.38 -15.32 4.36
C LEU A 102 -3.21 -14.02 3.59
N HIS A 103 -1.97 -13.65 3.31
CA HIS A 103 -1.62 -12.44 2.57
C HIS A 103 -1.05 -12.83 1.21
N CYS A 104 -1.49 -12.14 0.16
CA CYS A 104 -0.98 -12.36 -1.21
C CYS A 104 -1.03 -11.08 -2.02
N TRP A 105 -0.39 -11.10 -3.21
CA TRP A 105 -0.38 -9.94 -4.09
C TRP A 105 -1.70 -9.73 -4.83
N GLN A 106 -2.41 -10.82 -5.13
CA GLN A 106 -3.54 -10.81 -6.06
C GLN A 106 -4.87 -10.47 -5.40
N ASP A 107 -4.92 -10.49 -4.08
CA ASP A 107 -6.18 -10.30 -3.36
C ASP A 107 -5.96 -9.65 -2.00
N LEU A 108 -7.06 -9.23 -1.39
CA LEU A 108 -7.02 -8.71 -0.02
C LEU A 108 -6.69 -9.85 0.96
N PRO A 109 -6.11 -9.51 2.13
CA PRO A 109 -5.86 -10.52 3.15
C PRO A 109 -7.13 -11.27 3.55
N VAL A 110 -7.03 -12.58 3.67
CA VAL A 110 -8.11 -13.42 4.15
C VAL A 110 -7.84 -13.79 5.60
N VAL A 111 -8.74 -13.42 6.49
CA VAL A 111 -8.62 -13.68 7.92
C VAL A 111 -9.66 -14.73 8.32
N THR A 112 -9.21 -15.84 8.87
CA THR A 112 -10.07 -16.90 9.34
C THR A 112 -9.89 -17.04 10.84
N PHE A 113 -10.95 -16.70 11.59
CA PHE A 113 -10.94 -16.82 13.04
C PHE A 113 -11.26 -18.24 13.47
N ARG A 114 -10.61 -18.69 14.53
CA ARG A 114 -10.94 -19.97 15.17
C ARG A 114 -12.18 -19.77 16.05
N SER A 115 -13.08 -20.74 15.99
CA SER A 115 -14.26 -20.68 16.84
C SER A 115 -13.86 -20.77 18.32
N PRO A 116 -14.42 -19.93 19.18
CA PRO A 116 -14.20 -20.09 20.61
C PRO A 116 -14.75 -21.44 21.06
N ARG A 117 -13.96 -22.15 21.86
CA ARG A 117 -14.37 -23.42 22.44
C ARG A 117 -15.15 -23.20 23.75
#